data_cc1276ed66f6f0123ebb941e0ff3b8fd
#
_entry.id   cc1276ed66f6f0123ebb941e0ff3b8fd
#
_cell.length_a   1.000
_cell.length_b   1.000
_cell.length_c   1.000
_cell.angle_alpha   90.00
_cell.angle_beta   90.00
_cell.angle_gamma   90.00
#
_symmetry.space_group_name_H-M   'P 1'
#
loop_
_entity.id
_entity.type
_entity.pdbx_description
1 polymer ?
#
loop_
_entity_poly.entity_id
_entity_poly.type
_entity_poly.pdbx_seq_one_letter_code
_entity_poly.pdbx_strand_id
1 'polypeptide(L)'
;MGNGETKDVVQGIFTLFWYVVMPAILLGATWITQHNIVRARRKMLSEQEEYFRKRIPLTNLKQFPAGSSSATLVSGAVVIADNYFISFVAGFKHLFGGEMKGYTGMCSDARRLALVRMLQEAEHFGANAVCNVRFETSTINSGEARKKSGGVELIAYGTAFRVPVSR
;
A
#
# COMPACT_ATOMS: atom_id res chain seq x y z
N MET A 1 58.75 9.07 -21.43
CA MET A 1 57.55 8.54 -22.14
C MET A 1 56.50 7.89 -21.21
N GLY A 2 56.46 8.14 -19.90
CA GLY A 2 55.57 7.45 -18.95
C GLY A 2 54.42 8.29 -18.35
N ASN A 3 54.35 9.61 -18.63
CA ASN A 3 53.37 10.48 -17.97
C ASN A 3 52.01 10.59 -18.69
N GLY A 4 51.89 10.12 -19.92
CA GLY A 4 50.62 10.11 -20.68
C GLY A 4 49.72 8.95 -20.28
N GLU A 5 50.29 7.75 -20.31
CA GLU A 5 49.53 6.52 -19.99
C GLU A 5 48.97 6.49 -18.57
N THR A 6 49.67 7.02 -17.60
CA THR A 6 49.19 7.09 -16.20
C THR A 6 48.03 8.07 -16.05
N LYS A 7 48.00 9.17 -16.79
CA LYS A 7 46.88 10.13 -16.79
C LYS A 7 45.62 9.55 -17.45
N ASP A 8 45.81 8.84 -18.56
CA ASP A 8 44.68 8.22 -19.26
C ASP A 8 44.05 7.09 -18.43
N VAL A 9 44.84 6.30 -17.74
CA VAL A 9 44.36 5.26 -16.80
C VAL A 9 43.63 5.88 -15.61
N VAL A 10 44.18 6.93 -15.01
CA VAL A 10 43.53 7.62 -13.87
C VAL A 10 42.23 8.29 -14.31
N GLN A 11 42.20 8.89 -15.49
CA GLN A 11 40.99 9.50 -16.03
C GLN A 11 39.94 8.45 -16.40
N GLY A 12 40.32 7.29 -16.91
CA GLY A 12 39.44 6.15 -17.16
C GLY A 12 38.83 5.58 -15.87
N ILE A 13 39.64 5.45 -14.81
CA ILE A 13 39.16 5.00 -13.48
C ILE A 13 38.17 6.02 -12.90
N PHE A 14 38.45 7.32 -13.01
CA PHE A 14 37.60 8.38 -12.51
C PHE A 14 36.25 8.44 -13.24
N THR A 15 36.24 8.28 -14.56
CA THR A 15 35.00 8.21 -15.34
C THR A 15 34.18 6.97 -15.02
N LEU A 16 34.84 5.81 -14.87
CA LEU A 16 34.18 4.56 -14.50
C LEU A 16 33.57 4.64 -13.09
N PHE A 17 34.32 5.25 -12.16
CA PHE A 17 33.80 5.51 -10.80
C PHE A 17 32.57 6.39 -10.83
N TRP A 18 32.58 7.49 -11.60
CA TRP A 18 31.46 8.41 -11.68
C TRP A 18 30.21 7.79 -12.32
N TYR A 19 30.37 7.05 -13.42
CA TYR A 19 29.28 6.44 -14.15
C TYR A 19 28.69 5.16 -13.52
N VAL A 20 29.45 4.45 -12.72
CA VAL A 20 29.00 3.19 -12.11
C VAL A 20 28.70 3.37 -10.62
N VAL A 21 29.57 4.00 -9.87
CA VAL A 21 29.45 4.08 -8.41
C VAL A 21 28.39 5.09 -7.99
N MET A 22 28.29 6.25 -8.66
CA MET A 22 27.27 7.25 -8.33
C MET A 22 25.83 6.75 -8.56
N PRO A 23 25.49 6.15 -9.71
CA PRO A 23 24.17 5.56 -9.88
C PRO A 23 23.89 4.42 -8.90
N ALA A 24 24.89 3.60 -8.58
CA ALA A 24 24.72 2.52 -7.60
C ALA A 24 24.42 3.05 -6.19
N ILE A 25 25.08 4.13 -5.76
CA ILE A 25 24.80 4.80 -4.49
C ILE A 25 23.39 5.41 -4.49
N LEU A 26 22.99 6.07 -5.57
CA LEU A 26 21.64 6.65 -5.69
C LEU A 26 20.55 5.57 -5.66
N LEU A 27 20.77 4.45 -6.36
CA LEU A 27 19.86 3.30 -6.31
C LEU A 27 19.80 2.68 -4.91
N GLY A 28 20.93 2.54 -4.24
CA GLY A 28 20.98 2.06 -2.85
C GLY A 28 20.27 3.00 -1.89
N ALA A 29 20.48 4.30 -2.00
CA ALA A 29 19.81 5.30 -1.16
C ALA A 29 18.29 5.32 -1.38
N THR A 30 17.84 5.26 -2.63
CA THR A 30 16.41 5.18 -2.96
C THR A 30 15.79 3.88 -2.43
N TRP A 31 16.48 2.76 -2.53
CA TRP A 31 16.01 1.48 -2.01
C TRP A 31 15.84 1.50 -0.49
N ILE A 32 16.82 2.04 0.26
CA ILE A 32 16.78 2.17 1.72
C ILE A 32 15.62 3.09 2.13
N THR A 33 15.47 4.24 1.47
CA THR A 33 14.41 5.21 1.76
C THR A 33 13.03 4.60 1.53
N GLN A 34 12.81 3.93 0.40
CA GLN A 34 11.56 3.24 0.09
C GLN A 34 11.25 2.16 1.13
N HIS A 35 12.25 1.38 1.53
CA HIS A 35 12.07 0.33 2.52
C HIS A 35 11.65 0.88 3.89
N ASN A 36 12.25 1.98 4.34
CA ASN A 36 11.91 2.64 5.59
C ASN A 36 10.51 3.28 5.56
N ILE A 37 10.13 3.92 4.46
CA ILE A 37 8.78 4.49 4.28
C ILE A 37 7.72 3.40 4.34
N VAL A 38 7.92 2.29 3.64
CA VAL A 38 6.96 1.16 3.65
C VAL A 38 6.85 0.56 5.05
N ARG A 39 7.97 0.38 5.76
CA ARG A 39 7.95 -0.12 7.15
C ARG A 39 7.22 0.82 8.10
N ALA A 40 7.49 2.12 8.03
CA ALA A 40 6.82 3.13 8.86
C ALA A 40 5.30 3.15 8.60
N ARG A 41 4.89 3.11 7.33
CA ARG A 41 3.47 3.04 6.95
C ARG A 41 2.78 1.79 7.50
N ARG A 42 3.41 0.62 7.37
CA ARG A 42 2.86 -0.63 7.89
C ARG A 42 2.73 -0.63 9.40
N LYS A 43 3.69 -0.03 10.11
CA LYS A 43 3.63 0.12 11.57
C LYS A 43 2.45 1.00 11.99
N MET A 44 2.28 2.16 11.38
CA MET A 44 1.13 3.04 11.66
C MET A 44 -0.21 2.35 11.35
N LEU A 45 -0.28 1.61 10.24
CA LEU A 45 -1.48 0.84 9.89
C LEU A 45 -1.79 -0.22 10.96
N SER A 46 -0.80 -0.97 11.44
CA SER A 46 -1.01 -1.99 12.46
C SER A 46 -1.47 -1.40 13.80
N GLU A 47 -0.98 -0.23 14.17
CA GLU A 47 -1.41 0.49 15.38
C GLU A 47 -2.88 0.96 15.25
N GLN A 48 -3.26 1.49 14.10
CA GLN A 48 -4.65 1.90 13.83
C GLN A 48 -5.61 0.70 13.79
N GLU A 49 -5.21 -0.40 13.15
CA GLU A 49 -6.02 -1.62 13.13
C GLU A 49 -6.23 -2.18 14.53
N GLU A 50 -5.20 -2.19 15.37
CA GLU A 50 -5.32 -2.65 16.74
C GLU A 50 -6.24 -1.76 17.57
N TYR A 51 -6.15 -0.43 17.39
CA TYR A 51 -7.05 0.52 18.02
C TYR A 51 -8.52 0.24 17.69
N PHE A 52 -8.84 0.11 16.39
CA PHE A 52 -10.22 -0.12 15.95
C PHE A 52 -10.72 -1.52 16.30
N ARG A 53 -9.87 -2.55 16.22
CA ARG A 53 -10.23 -3.93 16.57
C ARG A 53 -10.73 -4.06 18.01
N LYS A 54 -10.22 -3.25 18.91
CA LYS A 54 -10.64 -3.23 20.31
C LYS A 54 -11.95 -2.46 20.54
N ARG A 55 -12.26 -1.49 19.70
CA ARG A 55 -13.40 -0.56 19.86
C ARG A 55 -14.61 -0.91 19.01
N ILE A 56 -14.40 -1.36 17.80
CA ILE A 56 -15.45 -1.63 16.83
C ILE A 56 -15.28 -3.06 16.33
N PRO A 57 -15.95 -4.06 16.95
CA PRO A 57 -15.91 -5.43 16.47
C PRO A 57 -16.54 -5.53 15.08
N LEU A 58 -15.81 -6.20 14.21
CA LEU A 58 -16.30 -6.56 12.88
C LEU A 58 -17.08 -7.87 13.01
N THR A 59 -18.33 -7.86 12.66
CA THR A 59 -19.21 -9.03 12.72
C THR A 59 -19.62 -9.42 11.30
N ASN A 60 -19.57 -10.70 11.01
CA ASN A 60 -20.04 -11.21 9.71
C ASN A 60 -21.53 -11.64 9.76
N LEU A 61 -22.26 -11.12 10.72
CA LEU A 61 -23.66 -11.41 10.90
C LEU A 61 -24.48 -10.75 9.78
N LYS A 62 -25.41 -11.50 9.21
CA LYS A 62 -26.38 -11.00 8.21
C LYS A 62 -27.56 -10.27 8.86
N GLN A 63 -27.77 -10.47 10.14
CA GLN A 63 -28.87 -9.88 10.89
C GLN A 63 -28.33 -9.01 12.01
N PHE A 64 -29.00 -7.89 12.25
CA PHE A 64 -28.64 -7.01 13.36
C PHE A 64 -29.02 -7.65 14.70
N PRO A 65 -28.19 -7.51 15.74
CA PRO A 65 -28.56 -7.89 17.10
C PRO A 65 -29.81 -7.14 17.55
N ALA A 66 -30.65 -7.81 18.34
CA ALA A 66 -31.83 -7.18 18.89
C ALA A 66 -31.49 -5.91 19.68
N GLY A 67 -32.26 -4.85 19.50
CA GLY A 67 -32.00 -3.55 20.14
C GLY A 67 -30.96 -2.67 19.45
N SER A 68 -30.44 -3.06 18.28
CA SER A 68 -29.56 -2.21 17.49
C SER A 68 -30.29 -0.97 16.98
N SER A 69 -29.62 0.17 17.03
CA SER A 69 -30.14 1.45 16.54
C SER A 69 -29.18 2.09 15.54
N SER A 70 -29.68 3.02 14.74
CA SER A 70 -28.88 3.91 13.88
C SER A 70 -27.99 3.16 12.88
N ALA A 71 -28.60 2.22 12.10
CA ALA A 71 -27.87 1.56 11.03
C ALA A 71 -27.57 2.53 9.89
N THR A 72 -26.30 2.67 9.51
CA THR A 72 -25.85 3.49 8.38
C THR A 72 -24.83 2.76 7.54
N LEU A 73 -24.80 3.07 6.23
CA LEU A 73 -23.76 2.56 5.34
C LEU A 73 -22.49 3.37 5.58
N VAL A 74 -21.37 2.68 5.76
CA VAL A 74 -20.03 3.27 5.87
C VAL A 74 -19.12 2.69 4.83
N SER A 75 -18.19 3.50 4.32
CA SER A 75 -17.26 3.11 3.28
C SER A 75 -15.86 3.69 3.51
N GLY A 76 -14.85 3.02 2.98
CA GLY A 76 -13.49 3.51 2.98
C GLY A 76 -12.85 3.20 1.64
N ALA A 77 -12.52 4.22 0.86
CA ALA A 77 -11.90 4.07 -0.44
C ALA A 77 -10.39 4.39 -0.37
N VAL A 78 -9.60 3.62 -1.10
CA VAL A 78 -8.15 3.79 -1.23
C VAL A 78 -7.75 3.57 -2.67
N VAL A 79 -6.98 4.51 -3.21
CA VAL A 79 -6.31 4.35 -4.50
C VAL A 79 -4.82 4.24 -4.24
N ILE A 80 -4.21 3.16 -4.69
CA ILE A 80 -2.77 2.97 -4.68
C ILE A 80 -2.28 2.94 -6.11
N ALA A 81 -1.51 3.95 -6.49
CA ALA A 81 -0.85 3.99 -7.79
C ALA A 81 0.39 3.08 -7.78
N ASP A 82 0.59 2.40 -8.90
CA ASP A 82 1.79 1.60 -9.12
C ASP A 82 3.04 2.50 -9.13
N ASN A 83 4.04 2.10 -8.39
CA ASN A 83 5.30 2.83 -8.36
C ASN A 83 6.12 2.39 -9.57
N TYR A 84 6.54 3.33 -10.42
CA TYR A 84 7.35 3.07 -11.62
C TYR A 84 8.57 2.19 -11.35
N PHE A 85 9.13 2.29 -10.13
CA PHE A 85 10.26 1.46 -9.71
C PHE A 85 9.87 -0.02 -9.54
N ILE A 86 8.67 -0.30 -9.03
CA ILE A 86 8.16 -1.68 -8.89
C ILE A 86 7.91 -2.28 -10.27
N SER A 87 7.38 -1.48 -11.20
CA SER A 87 7.16 -1.90 -12.59
C SER A 87 8.46 -2.15 -13.34
N PHE A 88 9.50 -1.34 -13.10
CA PHE A 88 10.83 -1.54 -13.68
C PHE A 88 11.49 -2.83 -13.17
N VAL A 89 11.47 -3.06 -11.85
CA VAL A 89 11.99 -4.28 -11.23
C VAL A 89 11.17 -5.51 -11.63
N ALA A 90 9.85 -5.36 -11.78
CA ALA A 90 8.97 -6.42 -12.26
C ALA A 90 9.30 -6.81 -13.71
N GLY A 91 9.62 -5.83 -14.57
CA GLY A 91 10.08 -6.08 -15.95
C GLY A 91 11.34 -6.95 -16.02
N PHE A 92 12.31 -6.70 -15.15
CA PHE A 92 13.51 -7.54 -15.02
C PHE A 92 13.19 -8.93 -14.47
N LYS A 93 12.25 -9.03 -13.52
CA LYS A 93 11.85 -10.29 -12.92
C LYS A 93 11.06 -11.19 -13.88
N HIS A 94 10.36 -10.62 -14.85
CA HIS A 94 9.69 -11.38 -15.91
C HIS A 94 10.67 -12.20 -16.78
N LEU A 95 11.93 -11.77 -16.88
CA LEU A 95 12.97 -12.53 -17.59
C LEU A 95 13.44 -13.77 -16.83
N PHE A 96 13.31 -13.79 -15.51
CA PHE A 96 13.78 -14.89 -14.66
C PHE A 96 12.66 -15.72 -14.03
N GLY A 97 11.39 -15.38 -14.27
CA GLY A 97 10.22 -16.02 -13.68
C GLY A 97 10.10 -15.76 -12.17
N GLY A 98 8.92 -15.56 -11.67
CA GLY A 98 8.69 -15.42 -10.22
C GLY A 98 7.37 -14.75 -9.91
N GLU A 99 6.79 -15.10 -8.77
CA GLU A 99 5.56 -14.53 -8.24
C GLU A 99 5.72 -13.02 -8.01
N MET A 100 4.72 -12.22 -8.40
CA MET A 100 4.70 -10.76 -8.22
C MET A 100 4.39 -10.38 -6.76
N LYS A 101 5.29 -10.74 -5.85
CA LYS A 101 5.14 -10.46 -4.39
C LYS A 101 4.89 -8.98 -4.07
N GLY A 102 5.38 -8.07 -4.92
CA GLY A 102 5.16 -6.64 -4.77
C GLY A 102 3.69 -6.23 -4.94
N TYR A 103 3.01 -6.76 -5.95
CA TYR A 103 1.61 -6.47 -6.22
C TYR A 103 0.68 -7.04 -5.14
N THR A 104 0.92 -8.27 -4.73
CA THR A 104 0.16 -8.93 -3.65
C THR A 104 0.28 -8.17 -2.33
N GLY A 105 1.51 -7.70 -2.00
CA GLY A 105 1.73 -6.87 -0.80
C GLY A 105 1.00 -5.53 -0.87
N MET A 106 0.99 -4.89 -2.04
CA MET A 106 0.30 -3.62 -2.26
C MET A 106 -1.22 -3.76 -2.12
N CYS A 107 -1.82 -4.79 -2.71
CA CYS A 107 -3.25 -5.08 -2.55
C CYS A 107 -3.63 -5.39 -1.10
N SER A 108 -2.77 -6.10 -0.37
CA SER A 108 -2.97 -6.37 1.04
C SER A 108 -2.95 -5.09 1.88
N ASP A 109 -1.96 -4.23 1.66
CA ASP A 109 -1.85 -2.95 2.37
C ASP A 109 -3.02 -2.00 2.00
N ALA A 110 -3.48 -2.02 0.74
CA ALA A 110 -4.69 -1.29 0.28
C ALA A 110 -5.95 -1.74 1.03
N ARG A 111 -6.15 -3.06 1.14
CA ARG A 111 -7.30 -3.63 1.83
C ARG A 111 -7.34 -3.23 3.31
N ARG A 112 -6.20 -3.29 3.97
CA ARG A 112 -6.05 -2.87 5.37
C ARG A 112 -6.37 -1.39 5.55
N LEU A 113 -5.84 -0.54 4.67
CA LEU A 113 -6.06 0.91 4.73
C LEU A 113 -7.52 1.28 4.44
N ALA A 114 -8.17 0.63 3.47
CA ALA A 114 -9.59 0.83 3.18
C ALA A 114 -10.47 0.44 4.38
N LEU A 115 -10.14 -0.68 5.04
CA LEU A 115 -10.83 -1.11 6.25
C LEU A 115 -10.71 -0.09 7.38
N VAL A 116 -9.50 0.41 7.63
CA VAL A 116 -9.27 1.44 8.66
C VAL A 116 -10.07 2.70 8.37
N ARG A 117 -10.11 3.17 7.11
CA ARG A 117 -10.91 4.35 6.71
C ARG A 117 -12.42 4.13 6.93
N MET A 118 -12.92 2.95 6.57
CA MET A 118 -14.32 2.59 6.84
C MET A 118 -14.62 2.59 8.35
N LEU A 119 -13.71 2.09 9.18
CA LEU A 119 -13.88 2.08 10.63
C LEU A 119 -13.79 3.49 11.24
N GLN A 120 -12.95 4.37 10.69
CA GLN A 120 -12.91 5.80 11.06
C GLN A 120 -14.25 6.48 10.77
N GLU A 121 -14.84 6.19 9.62
CA GLU A 121 -16.17 6.72 9.26
C GLU A 121 -17.25 6.16 10.22
N ALA A 122 -17.21 4.87 10.55
CA ALA A 122 -18.10 4.26 11.52
C ALA A 122 -18.00 4.90 12.91
N GLU A 123 -16.76 5.18 13.37
CA GLU A 123 -16.52 5.90 14.64
C GLU A 123 -17.08 7.32 14.59
N HIS A 124 -16.93 8.02 13.45
CA HIS A 124 -17.48 9.36 13.27
C HIS A 124 -19.02 9.39 13.41
N PHE A 125 -19.70 8.36 12.95
CA PHE A 125 -21.15 8.19 13.15
C PHE A 125 -21.54 7.66 14.54
N GLY A 126 -20.57 7.45 15.42
CA GLY A 126 -20.80 6.95 16.78
C GLY A 126 -21.24 5.50 16.84
N ALA A 127 -21.00 4.72 15.78
CA ALA A 127 -21.23 3.30 15.77
C ALA A 127 -20.19 2.56 16.63
N ASN A 128 -20.63 1.47 17.26
CA ASN A 128 -19.77 0.60 18.04
C ASN A 128 -19.63 -0.82 17.46
N ALA A 129 -20.26 -1.09 16.32
CA ALA A 129 -20.12 -2.34 15.58
C ALA A 129 -20.35 -2.13 14.09
N VAL A 130 -19.71 -2.96 13.27
CA VAL A 130 -19.88 -2.99 11.81
C VAL A 130 -20.14 -4.42 11.38
N CYS A 131 -21.13 -4.61 10.53
CA CYS A 131 -21.44 -5.91 9.94
C CYS A 131 -21.45 -5.88 8.42
N ASN A 132 -21.48 -7.07 7.80
CA ASN A 132 -21.56 -7.28 6.36
C ASN A 132 -20.47 -6.51 5.58
N VAL A 133 -19.22 -6.58 6.07
CA VAL A 133 -18.10 -5.92 5.41
C VAL A 133 -17.79 -6.60 4.08
N ARG A 134 -17.73 -5.80 3.03
CA ARG A 134 -17.37 -6.23 1.68
C ARG A 134 -16.26 -5.40 1.11
N PHE A 135 -15.52 -5.98 0.19
CA PHE A 135 -14.43 -5.33 -0.52
C PHE A 135 -14.68 -5.42 -2.01
N GLU A 136 -14.60 -4.29 -2.67
CA GLU A 136 -14.61 -4.18 -4.13
C GLU A 136 -13.25 -3.68 -4.59
N THR A 137 -12.74 -4.30 -5.65
CA THR A 137 -11.44 -3.96 -6.20
C THR A 137 -11.61 -3.58 -7.66
N SER A 138 -11.17 -2.40 -8.02
CA SER A 138 -11.12 -1.92 -9.41
C SER A 138 -9.67 -1.69 -9.82
N THR A 139 -9.31 -2.09 -11.02
CA THR A 139 -8.02 -1.78 -11.61
C THR A 139 -8.17 -0.56 -12.51
N ILE A 140 -7.48 0.52 -12.14
CA ILE A 140 -7.43 1.72 -12.97
C ILE A 140 -6.35 1.48 -14.03
N ASN A 141 -6.78 1.21 -15.24
CA ASN A 141 -5.87 1.08 -16.39
C ASN A 141 -5.94 2.39 -17.18
N SER A 142 -4.89 3.20 -17.14
CA SER A 142 -4.81 4.36 -18.02
C SER A 142 -4.63 3.85 -19.44
N GLY A 143 -5.69 3.97 -20.25
CA GLY A 143 -5.85 3.36 -21.57
C GLY A 143 -4.92 3.86 -22.67
N GLU A 144 -3.87 4.58 -22.37
CA GLU A 144 -2.81 4.90 -23.31
C GLU A 144 -1.72 3.83 -23.25
N ALA A 145 -1.57 3.09 -24.34
CA ALA A 145 -0.62 1.99 -24.51
C ALA A 145 0.85 2.31 -24.20
N ARG A 146 1.18 3.54 -23.89
CA ARG A 146 2.55 4.04 -23.64
C ARG A 146 2.86 4.37 -22.18
N LYS A 147 1.85 4.51 -21.33
CA LYS A 147 2.03 4.69 -19.86
C LYS A 147 1.35 3.55 -19.11
N LYS A 148 2.08 2.47 -18.89
CA LYS A 148 1.69 1.38 -17.99
C LYS A 148 1.75 1.85 -16.51
N SER A 149 1.01 2.89 -16.20
CA SER A 149 0.77 3.29 -14.81
C SER A 149 -0.54 2.66 -14.40
N GLY A 150 -0.47 1.46 -13.86
CA GLY A 150 -1.61 0.77 -13.26
C GLY A 150 -1.84 1.30 -11.85
N GLY A 151 -3.09 1.47 -11.46
CA GLY A 151 -3.49 1.72 -10.09
C GLY A 151 -4.51 0.68 -9.65
N VAL A 152 -4.54 0.39 -8.37
CA VAL A 152 -5.59 -0.41 -7.76
C VAL A 152 -6.43 0.50 -6.89
N GLU A 153 -7.70 0.60 -7.20
CA GLU A 153 -8.71 1.17 -6.33
C GLU A 153 -9.34 0.06 -5.52
N LEU A 154 -9.44 0.25 -4.23
CA LEU A 154 -10.08 -0.68 -3.34
C LEU A 154 -11.03 0.07 -2.42
N ILE A 155 -12.29 -0.40 -2.39
CA ILE A 155 -13.34 0.13 -1.55
C ILE A 155 -13.74 -0.95 -0.55
N ALA A 156 -13.70 -0.62 0.74
CA ALA A 156 -14.31 -1.39 1.80
C ALA A 156 -15.63 -0.71 2.17
N TYR A 157 -16.71 -1.47 2.29
CA TYR A 157 -17.99 -0.94 2.76
C TYR A 157 -18.71 -1.94 3.66
N GLY A 158 -19.56 -1.42 4.53
CA GLY A 158 -20.29 -2.22 5.48
C GLY A 158 -21.41 -1.42 6.14
N THR A 159 -22.18 -2.07 6.98
CA THR A 159 -23.24 -1.42 7.76
C THR A 159 -22.76 -1.23 9.19
N ALA A 160 -22.61 0.03 9.57
CA ALA A 160 -22.29 0.45 10.92
C ALA A 160 -23.58 0.63 11.73
N PHE A 161 -23.56 0.20 12.98
CA PHE A 161 -24.73 0.30 13.86
C PHE A 161 -24.28 0.43 15.32
N ARG A 162 -25.22 0.84 16.16
CA ARG A 162 -24.98 0.95 17.59
C ARG A 162 -25.72 -0.18 18.33
N VAL A 163 -24.96 -1.00 19.04
CA VAL A 163 -25.50 -2.00 19.97
C VAL A 163 -25.58 -1.37 21.35
N PRO A 164 -26.72 -1.49 22.07
CA PRO A 164 -26.76 -1.08 23.46
C PRO A 164 -25.76 -1.91 24.26
N VAL A 165 -24.91 -1.25 25.01
CA VAL A 165 -24.00 -1.94 25.95
C VAL A 165 -24.86 -2.43 27.10
N SER A 166 -25.09 -3.75 27.17
CA SER A 166 -25.68 -4.34 28.37
C SER A 166 -24.72 -4.12 29.54
N ARG A 167 -25.12 -3.31 30.49
CA ARG A 167 -24.44 -3.19 31.78
C ARG A 167 -24.63 -4.47 32.58
#